data_807294f6de7a08f47d7afc25dc1eedaa
#
_entry.id   807294f6de7a08f47d7afc25dc1eedaa
#
_cell.length_a   1.000
_cell.length_b   1.000
_cell.length_c   1.000
_cell.angle_alpha   90.00
_cell.angle_beta   90.00
_cell.angle_gamma   90.00
#
_symmetry.space_group_name_H-M   'P 1'
#
loop_
_entity.id
_entity.type
_entity.pdbx_description
1 polymer ?
#
loop_
_entity_poly.entity_id
_entity_poly.type
_entity_poly.pdbx_seq_one_letter_code
_entity_poly.pdbx_strand_id
1 'polypeptide(L)'
;MCIRDSIYTDPKDSGFTKGLVYPEGPYYSSSTIQRGSLLTTDFTGDPLTPFEPALPLDGKKKIKRLDPKDAQLHTIPVTPISYGEAEKILSQMKGQPVPQSWQGGLPFTYRVEGGSSLTVRLKVDQKIDFVRATNVIGMLKGSEAPNEWIILGCHLDSWGYGATDPSSGTAMLLSLSETLGKLKENGYAPKRSILIAHWDAEEHGVIGSTEWVEQMRDELNAKGVVYMNFDGAVSGKGFSASSAPTLKKLLVEASKNVKYPYTDQTLFEFWNKNDQTKEPPIGNLGGGSDHIAFYMHVGLPSLSGGAGGPNLYHSN
;
A
#
# COMPACT_ATOMS: atom_id res chain seq x y z
N MET A 1 -8.25 22.85 12.55
CA MET A 1 -7.76 21.51 12.92
C MET A 1 -8.71 20.51 12.29
N CYS A 2 -8.30 19.83 11.23
CA CYS A 2 -9.08 18.72 10.68
C CYS A 2 -8.75 17.49 11.51
N ILE A 3 -9.66 17.05 12.37
CA ILE A 3 -9.63 15.70 12.91
C ILE A 3 -10.20 14.83 11.80
N ARG A 4 -9.32 14.18 11.05
CA ARG A 4 -9.73 13.20 10.05
C ARG A 4 -9.88 11.88 10.78
N ASP A 5 -11.12 11.48 11.02
CA ASP A 5 -11.40 10.11 11.40
C ASP A 5 -11.04 9.23 10.20
N SER A 6 -10.17 8.28 10.40
CA SER A 6 -9.70 7.45 9.30
C SER A 6 -10.86 6.66 8.70
N ILE A 7 -10.97 6.64 7.39
CA ILE A 7 -11.92 5.78 6.66
C ILE A 7 -11.78 4.30 7.02
N TYR A 8 -10.61 3.90 7.54
CA TYR A 8 -10.34 2.52 7.99
C TYR A 8 -10.96 2.21 9.35
N THR A 9 -11.44 3.20 10.07
CA THR A 9 -12.03 3.04 11.40
C THR A 9 -13.54 3.18 11.41
N ASP A 10 -14.16 3.52 10.28
CA ASP A 10 -15.61 3.57 10.16
C ASP A 10 -16.17 2.17 9.89
N PRO A 11 -16.89 1.57 10.86
CA PRO A 11 -17.50 0.25 10.66
C PRO A 11 -18.55 0.24 9.55
N LYS A 12 -18.97 1.40 9.06
CA LYS A 12 -19.95 1.51 7.99
C LYS A 12 -19.33 1.40 6.60
N ASP A 13 -18.06 1.80 6.44
CA ASP A 13 -17.43 1.93 5.13
C ASP A 13 -16.73 0.67 4.65
N SER A 14 -16.32 -0.21 5.55
CA SER A 14 -15.66 -1.43 5.15
C SER A 14 -16.23 -2.63 5.91
N GLY A 15 -16.67 -3.61 5.20
CA GLY A 15 -16.94 -4.93 5.77
C GLY A 15 -15.73 -5.53 6.50
N PHE A 16 -14.57 -4.91 6.40
CA PHE A 16 -13.30 -5.26 7.04
C PHE A 16 -13.27 -4.97 8.54
N THR A 17 -13.82 -3.87 8.97
CA THR A 17 -13.64 -3.38 10.35
C THR A 17 -14.85 -3.60 11.23
N LYS A 18 -15.99 -3.99 10.65
CA LYS A 18 -17.20 -4.25 11.44
C LYS A 18 -16.94 -5.31 12.51
N GLY A 19 -17.17 -4.94 13.76
CA GLY A 19 -16.93 -5.80 14.90
C GLY A 19 -15.45 -5.96 15.30
N LEU A 20 -14.51 -5.25 14.66
CA LEU A 20 -13.08 -5.30 14.98
C LEU A 20 -12.57 -4.01 15.63
N VAL A 21 -13.26 -2.90 15.36
CA VAL A 21 -12.87 -1.56 15.78
C VAL A 21 -13.39 -1.26 17.18
N TYR A 22 -12.61 -0.54 17.97
CA TYR A 22 -13.04 0.02 19.23
C TYR A 22 -14.31 0.91 19.04
N PRO A 23 -15.34 0.81 19.92
CA PRO A 23 -15.37 -0.02 21.14
C PRO A 23 -15.92 -1.43 20.95
N GLU A 24 -16.35 -1.84 19.78
CA GLU A 24 -17.12 -3.06 19.54
C GLU A 24 -16.25 -4.31 19.30
N GLY A 25 -15.01 -4.13 18.82
CA GLY A 25 -14.18 -5.23 18.38
C GLY A 25 -13.12 -5.67 19.38
N PRO A 26 -12.71 -6.95 19.34
CA PRO A 26 -11.70 -7.47 20.24
C PRO A 26 -10.26 -7.10 19.88
N TYR A 27 -10.02 -6.62 18.67
CA TYR A 27 -8.66 -6.38 18.16
C TYR A 27 -8.15 -4.97 18.41
N TYR A 28 -9.04 -3.96 18.47
CA TYR A 28 -8.67 -2.59 18.77
C TYR A 28 -9.10 -2.21 20.18
N SER A 29 -8.22 -1.54 20.88
CA SER A 29 -8.47 -1.01 22.24
C SER A 29 -8.50 0.51 22.24
N SER A 30 -8.86 1.11 23.37
CA SER A 30 -8.78 2.56 23.54
C SER A 30 -7.38 3.14 23.36
N SER A 31 -6.34 2.33 23.51
CA SER A 31 -4.94 2.72 23.33
C SER A 31 -4.40 2.47 21.93
N THR A 32 -5.14 1.78 21.06
CA THR A 32 -4.69 1.49 19.70
C THR A 32 -4.55 2.78 18.90
N ILE A 33 -3.42 2.91 18.21
CA ILE A 33 -3.10 4.02 17.31
C ILE A 33 -2.88 3.42 15.93
N GLN A 34 -3.62 3.90 14.94
CA GLN A 34 -3.36 3.61 13.54
C GLN A 34 -2.48 4.71 12.95
N ARG A 35 -1.43 4.32 12.25
CA ARG A 35 -0.45 5.23 11.64
C ARG A 35 -0.64 5.30 10.13
N GLY A 36 -0.06 6.30 9.50
CA GLY A 36 -0.05 6.45 8.06
C GLY A 36 0.86 7.60 7.62
N SER A 37 1.20 7.62 6.36
CA SER A 37 1.97 8.70 5.75
C SER A 37 1.25 10.05 5.85
N LEU A 38 2.03 11.09 6.08
CA LEU A 38 1.56 12.48 6.12
C LEU A 38 1.76 13.20 4.79
N LEU A 39 2.37 12.57 3.80
CA LEU A 39 2.56 13.17 2.48
C LEU A 39 1.22 13.30 1.75
N THR A 40 1.13 14.36 0.96
CA THR A 40 -0.07 14.68 0.16
C THR A 40 0.04 14.23 -1.29
N THR A 41 1.22 13.76 -1.69
CA THR A 41 1.52 13.33 -3.06
C THR A 41 2.26 12.00 -3.03
N ASP A 42 1.67 10.97 -3.60
CA ASP A 42 2.19 9.61 -3.59
C ASP A 42 3.06 9.28 -4.81
N PHE A 43 3.37 10.25 -5.65
CA PHE A 43 4.02 9.98 -6.94
C PHE A 43 5.23 10.88 -7.25
N THR A 44 5.73 11.57 -6.25
CA THR A 44 6.93 12.44 -6.40
C THR A 44 8.19 11.84 -5.78
N GLY A 45 8.08 10.72 -5.06
CA GLY A 45 9.20 10.12 -4.35
C GLY A 45 9.77 11.02 -3.26
N ASP A 46 11.10 11.13 -3.19
CA ASP A 46 11.76 12.08 -2.27
C ASP A 46 11.31 13.51 -2.58
N PRO A 47 10.67 14.21 -1.64
CA PRO A 47 10.15 15.55 -1.86
C PRO A 47 11.25 16.60 -2.20
N LEU A 48 12.52 16.29 -1.99
CA LEU A 48 13.63 17.16 -2.37
C LEU A 48 14.15 16.92 -3.80
N THR A 49 13.72 15.84 -4.44
CA THR A 49 14.08 15.51 -5.83
C THR A 49 12.86 15.07 -6.64
N PRO A 50 11.76 15.83 -6.65
CA PRO A 50 10.53 15.39 -7.31
C PRO A 50 10.77 15.11 -8.80
N PHE A 51 10.38 13.93 -9.27
CA PHE A 51 10.53 13.43 -10.64
C PHE A 51 11.96 13.16 -11.12
N GLU A 52 12.94 13.19 -10.20
CA GLU A 52 14.35 12.90 -10.47
C GLU A 52 14.92 11.97 -9.39
N PRO A 53 15.72 10.97 -9.72
CA PRO A 53 16.14 9.96 -8.75
C PRO A 53 16.98 10.54 -7.60
N ALA A 54 16.60 10.26 -6.37
CA ALA A 54 17.30 10.65 -5.15
C ALA A 54 18.58 9.82 -4.94
N LEU A 55 19.57 9.97 -5.79
CA LEU A 55 20.81 9.21 -5.72
C LEU A 55 21.55 9.43 -4.39
N PRO A 56 22.32 8.43 -3.89
CA PRO A 56 23.06 8.54 -2.65
C PRO A 56 23.93 9.78 -2.55
N LEU A 57 23.96 10.44 -1.40
CA LEU A 57 24.72 11.66 -1.15
C LEU A 57 26.25 11.47 -1.34
N ASP A 58 26.74 10.26 -1.01
CA ASP A 58 28.13 9.83 -1.16
C ASP A 58 28.44 9.22 -2.53
N GLY A 59 27.43 9.12 -3.42
CA GLY A 59 27.59 8.61 -4.77
C GLY A 59 28.45 9.51 -5.68
N LYS A 60 28.95 8.93 -6.78
CA LYS A 60 29.75 9.69 -7.77
C LYS A 60 28.92 10.72 -8.53
N LYS A 61 27.69 10.35 -8.91
CA LYS A 61 26.75 11.26 -9.57
C LYS A 61 26.05 12.11 -8.50
N LYS A 62 26.11 13.41 -8.67
CA LYS A 62 25.39 14.37 -7.81
C LYS A 62 24.15 14.86 -8.53
N ILE A 63 23.08 15.05 -7.76
CA ILE A 63 21.84 15.66 -8.23
C ILE A 63 21.54 16.91 -7.42
N LYS A 64 20.81 17.82 -8.02
CA LYS A 64 20.35 19.02 -7.35
C LYS A 64 19.11 18.67 -6.53
N ARG A 65 19.16 18.97 -5.24
CA ARG A 65 18.01 18.85 -4.34
C ARG A 65 17.38 20.22 -4.10
N LEU A 66 16.08 20.23 -3.87
CA LEU A 66 15.38 21.41 -3.39
C LEU A 66 15.87 21.77 -1.97
N ASP A 67 15.76 23.05 -1.62
CA ASP A 67 15.83 23.44 -0.21
C ASP A 67 14.56 22.90 0.50
N PRO A 68 14.65 22.32 1.70
CA PRO A 68 13.47 21.81 2.42
C PRO A 68 12.32 22.80 2.56
N LYS A 69 12.60 24.10 2.62
CA LYS A 69 11.58 25.16 2.64
C LYS A 69 10.78 25.30 1.33
N ASP A 70 11.38 24.87 0.21
CA ASP A 70 10.76 24.92 -1.12
C ASP A 70 10.08 23.58 -1.49
N ALA A 71 10.26 22.55 -0.67
CA ALA A 71 9.59 21.26 -0.84
C ALA A 71 8.11 21.34 -0.41
N GLN A 72 7.27 20.53 -1.04
CA GLN A 72 5.83 20.44 -0.71
C GLN A 72 5.61 19.60 0.55
N LEU A 73 6.15 20.04 1.67
CA LEU A 73 5.99 19.39 2.97
C LEU A 73 4.86 20.03 3.78
N HIS A 74 4.33 19.31 4.74
CA HIS A 74 3.33 19.84 5.66
C HIS A 74 3.89 20.97 6.50
N THR A 75 3.12 22.04 6.63
CA THR A 75 3.48 23.24 7.42
C THR A 75 2.86 23.26 8.80
N ILE A 76 1.99 22.30 9.12
CA ILE A 76 1.32 22.18 10.42
C ILE A 76 1.73 20.87 11.10
N PRO A 77 1.83 20.84 12.44
CA PRO A 77 2.06 19.61 13.17
C PRO A 77 0.89 18.64 12.99
N VAL A 78 1.19 17.38 12.74
CA VAL A 78 0.22 16.30 12.62
C VAL A 78 0.72 15.09 13.44
N THR A 79 -0.18 14.43 14.14
CA THR A 79 0.10 13.19 14.84
C THR A 79 -1.13 12.30 14.88
N PRO A 80 -0.99 10.99 14.67
CA PRO A 80 -2.07 10.05 14.98
C PRO A 80 -2.29 9.99 16.49
N ILE A 81 -3.54 9.79 16.89
CA ILE A 81 -3.93 9.65 18.30
C ILE A 81 -4.74 8.37 18.49
N SER A 82 -4.75 7.87 19.72
CA SER A 82 -5.51 6.66 20.05
C SER A 82 -7.02 6.90 20.01
N TYR A 83 -7.81 5.81 19.87
CA TYR A 83 -9.26 5.87 19.93
C TYR A 83 -9.76 6.52 21.21
N GLY A 84 -9.18 6.20 22.37
CA GLY A 84 -9.57 6.78 23.65
C GLY A 84 -9.28 8.28 23.76
N GLU A 85 -8.23 8.77 23.09
CA GLU A 85 -7.98 10.21 23.03
C GLU A 85 -8.86 10.92 22.03
N ALA A 86 -9.15 10.30 20.90
CA ALA A 86 -10.17 10.79 19.97
C ALA A 86 -11.55 10.87 20.64
N GLU A 87 -11.95 9.86 21.41
CA GLU A 87 -13.19 9.85 22.18
C GLU A 87 -13.27 11.02 23.17
N LYS A 88 -12.21 11.28 23.94
CA LYS A 88 -12.15 12.40 24.89
C LYS A 88 -12.32 13.76 24.23
N ILE A 89 -11.78 13.92 23.01
CA ILE A 89 -11.89 15.18 22.26
C ILE A 89 -13.26 15.29 21.59
N LEU A 90 -13.64 14.29 20.82
CA LEU A 90 -14.84 14.34 19.98
C LEU A 90 -16.14 14.35 20.79
N SER A 91 -16.18 13.66 21.94
CA SER A 91 -17.36 13.68 22.83
C SER A 91 -17.68 15.05 23.42
N GLN A 92 -16.72 15.95 23.48
CA GLN A 92 -16.88 17.31 23.97
C GLN A 92 -17.26 18.32 22.89
N MET A 93 -17.22 17.92 21.60
CA MET A 93 -17.58 18.80 20.50
C MET A 93 -19.07 19.16 20.52
N LYS A 94 -19.39 20.33 20.00
CA LYS A 94 -20.70 20.98 20.02
C LYS A 94 -21.15 21.39 18.61
N GLY A 95 -22.18 22.21 18.54
CA GLY A 95 -22.72 22.69 17.27
C GLY A 95 -23.58 21.64 16.56
N GLN A 96 -23.70 21.79 15.27
CA GLN A 96 -24.53 20.93 14.47
C GLN A 96 -23.92 19.51 14.36
N PRO A 97 -24.74 18.46 14.35
CA PRO A 97 -24.28 17.12 14.01
C PRO A 97 -23.63 17.10 12.63
N VAL A 98 -22.60 16.29 12.47
CA VAL A 98 -22.08 15.99 11.13
C VAL A 98 -23.13 15.22 10.31
N PRO A 99 -23.10 15.28 8.97
CA PRO A 99 -23.92 14.42 8.13
C PRO A 99 -23.75 12.94 8.51
N GLN A 100 -24.81 12.13 8.37
CA GLN A 100 -24.75 10.73 8.76
C GLN A 100 -23.64 9.94 8.04
N SER A 101 -23.32 10.31 6.81
CA SER A 101 -22.21 9.73 6.03
C SER A 101 -20.81 10.09 6.56
N TRP A 102 -20.71 11.04 7.48
CA TRP A 102 -19.44 11.45 8.12
C TRP A 102 -19.35 10.97 9.58
N GLN A 103 -20.41 10.34 10.07
CA GLN A 103 -20.44 9.79 11.42
C GLN A 103 -19.51 8.58 11.51
N GLY A 104 -18.50 8.62 12.38
CA GLY A 104 -17.60 7.50 12.66
C GLY A 104 -18.16 6.48 13.64
N GLY A 105 -17.30 5.54 14.05
CA GLY A 105 -17.68 4.38 14.86
C GLY A 105 -17.78 4.60 16.38
N LEU A 106 -17.34 5.74 16.93
CA LEU A 106 -17.42 5.99 18.35
C LEU A 106 -18.88 6.20 18.82
N PRO A 107 -19.24 5.87 20.08
CA PRO A 107 -20.62 5.71 20.52
C PRO A 107 -21.32 7.02 20.87
N PHE A 108 -21.11 8.07 20.09
CA PHE A 108 -21.79 9.38 20.27
C PHE A 108 -21.93 10.11 18.93
N THR A 109 -22.80 11.11 18.88
CA THR A 109 -22.99 11.95 17.69
C THR A 109 -21.80 12.88 17.48
N TYR A 110 -21.13 12.75 16.36
CA TYR A 110 -20.05 13.68 15.98
C TYR A 110 -20.61 15.04 15.62
N ARG A 111 -19.89 16.09 16.00
CA ARG A 111 -20.29 17.48 15.83
C ARG A 111 -19.16 18.30 15.23
N VAL A 112 -19.50 19.44 14.65
CA VAL A 112 -18.56 20.23 13.83
C VAL A 112 -17.77 21.29 14.60
N GLU A 113 -18.11 21.57 15.87
CA GLU A 113 -17.53 22.68 16.63
C GLU A 113 -16.93 22.23 17.95
N GLY A 114 -15.69 22.64 18.23
CA GLY A 114 -15.10 22.53 19.57
C GLY A 114 -15.51 23.69 20.49
N GLY A 115 -15.77 24.85 19.91
CA GLY A 115 -15.98 26.09 20.65
C GLY A 115 -14.71 26.59 21.34
N SER A 116 -14.80 27.72 22.05
CA SER A 116 -13.65 28.33 22.72
C SER A 116 -13.20 27.58 23.98
N SER A 117 -14.06 26.73 24.54
CA SER A 117 -13.78 25.95 25.75
C SER A 117 -13.10 24.61 25.50
N LEU A 118 -13.09 24.11 24.28
CA LEU A 118 -12.40 22.89 23.92
C LEU A 118 -11.04 23.23 23.28
N THR A 119 -9.99 23.09 24.07
CA THR A 119 -8.62 23.38 23.63
C THR A 119 -7.79 22.10 23.64
N VAL A 120 -7.01 21.90 22.59
CA VAL A 120 -6.04 20.81 22.48
C VAL A 120 -4.65 21.41 22.30
N ARG A 121 -3.69 20.93 23.09
CA ARG A 121 -2.29 21.30 22.95
C ARG A 121 -1.54 20.17 22.26
N LEU A 122 -1.05 20.41 21.06
CA LEU A 122 -0.17 19.51 20.36
C LEU A 122 1.27 20.03 20.45
N LYS A 123 2.18 19.17 20.91
CA LYS A 123 3.64 19.40 20.82
C LYS A 123 4.24 18.26 20.00
N VAL A 124 4.87 18.62 18.90
CA VAL A 124 5.62 17.69 18.05
C VAL A 124 7.10 18.09 18.12
N ASP A 125 7.95 17.12 18.39
CA ASP A 125 9.41 17.29 18.45
C ASP A 125 10.01 16.29 17.44
N GLN A 126 10.50 16.81 16.32
CA GLN A 126 10.97 15.99 15.19
C GLN A 126 12.40 16.37 14.85
N LYS A 127 13.21 15.35 14.57
CA LYS A 127 14.49 15.48 13.93
C LYS A 127 14.33 15.19 12.44
N ILE A 128 14.79 16.09 11.59
CA ILE A 128 14.82 15.93 10.14
C ILE A 128 16.24 15.63 9.72
N ASP A 129 16.45 14.49 9.08
CA ASP A 129 17.76 14.04 8.62
C ASP A 129 17.64 13.30 7.29
N PHE A 130 18.76 13.22 6.55
CA PHE A 130 18.86 12.30 5.43
C PHE A 130 19.12 10.88 5.95
N VAL A 131 18.37 9.94 5.43
CA VAL A 131 18.57 8.51 5.69
C VAL A 131 18.84 7.78 4.38
N ARG A 132 19.49 6.62 4.46
CA ARG A 132 19.68 5.76 3.29
C ARG A 132 18.52 4.77 3.23
N ALA A 133 17.74 4.84 2.16
CA ALA A 133 16.80 3.80 1.79
C ALA A 133 17.48 2.76 0.89
N THR A 134 17.11 1.49 0.99
CA THR A 134 17.75 0.40 0.26
C THR A 134 16.73 -0.57 -0.31
N ASN A 135 16.50 -0.50 -1.60
CA ASN A 135 15.70 -1.49 -2.32
C ASN A 135 16.49 -2.79 -2.53
N VAL A 136 15.83 -3.92 -2.47
CA VAL A 136 16.42 -5.24 -2.73
C VAL A 136 15.76 -5.87 -3.95
N ILE A 137 16.52 -6.15 -5.01
CA ILE A 137 15.99 -6.63 -6.26
C ILE A 137 16.76 -7.86 -6.73
N GLY A 138 16.02 -8.95 -6.96
CA GLY A 138 16.53 -10.18 -7.57
C GLY A 138 15.99 -10.36 -8.99
N MET A 139 16.81 -10.94 -9.88
CA MET A 139 16.41 -11.22 -11.26
C MET A 139 16.65 -12.68 -11.64
N LEU A 140 15.61 -13.32 -12.16
CA LEU A 140 15.70 -14.56 -12.91
C LEU A 140 15.63 -14.25 -14.40
N LYS A 141 16.76 -14.41 -15.10
CA LYS A 141 16.87 -14.08 -16.53
C LYS A 141 16.03 -15.02 -17.38
N GLY A 142 15.28 -14.47 -18.33
CA GLY A 142 14.50 -15.21 -19.31
C GLY A 142 15.34 -15.89 -20.39
N SER A 143 14.81 -16.98 -20.94
CA SER A 143 15.49 -17.81 -21.95
C SER A 143 15.22 -17.35 -23.39
N GLU A 144 14.02 -16.80 -23.66
CA GLU A 144 13.61 -16.43 -25.04
C GLU A 144 13.58 -14.90 -25.21
N ALA A 145 13.04 -14.17 -24.22
CA ALA A 145 12.91 -12.73 -24.24
C ALA A 145 13.50 -12.10 -22.95
N PRO A 146 14.82 -12.15 -22.74
CA PRO A 146 15.46 -11.69 -21.51
C PRO A 146 15.36 -10.19 -21.28
N ASN A 147 15.04 -9.42 -22.29
CA ASN A 147 14.83 -7.98 -22.21
C ASN A 147 13.36 -7.59 -22.00
N GLU A 148 12.46 -8.54 -21.80
CA GLU A 148 11.09 -8.31 -21.40
C GLU A 148 10.94 -8.63 -19.91
N TRP A 149 10.62 -7.64 -19.10
CA TRP A 149 10.64 -7.75 -17.64
C TRP A 149 9.23 -7.84 -17.05
N ILE A 150 8.98 -8.93 -16.35
CA ILE A 150 7.83 -9.08 -15.45
C ILE A 150 8.33 -8.75 -14.06
N ILE A 151 7.77 -7.72 -13.42
CA ILE A 151 8.25 -7.22 -12.16
C ILE A 151 7.17 -7.48 -11.09
N LEU A 152 7.57 -8.16 -10.02
CA LEU A 152 6.74 -8.39 -8.85
C LEU A 152 7.37 -7.65 -7.68
N GLY A 153 6.58 -6.91 -6.94
CA GLY A 153 7.10 -6.13 -5.84
C GLY A 153 6.17 -6.04 -4.64
N CYS A 154 6.78 -5.78 -3.52
CA CYS A 154 6.13 -5.28 -2.33
C CYS A 154 7.15 -4.45 -1.54
N HIS A 155 6.70 -3.62 -0.62
CA HIS A 155 7.64 -2.91 0.23
C HIS A 155 8.19 -3.79 1.38
N LEU A 156 9.17 -3.29 2.10
CA LEU A 156 9.84 -4.00 3.19
C LEU A 156 9.80 -3.24 4.53
N ASP A 157 9.54 -1.95 4.50
CA ASP A 157 9.31 -1.14 5.69
C ASP A 157 7.85 -1.25 6.15
N SER A 158 7.55 -0.90 7.40
CA SER A 158 6.21 -1.05 7.95
C SER A 158 5.91 -0.09 9.09
N TRP A 159 4.64 0.25 9.26
CA TRP A 159 4.13 0.83 10.48
C TRP A 159 3.95 -0.26 11.55
N GLY A 160 4.76 -0.19 12.60
CA GLY A 160 4.71 -1.17 13.70
C GLY A 160 5.28 -2.54 13.29
N TYR A 161 4.52 -3.60 13.52
CA TYR A 161 5.00 -4.97 13.26
C TYR A 161 4.83 -5.44 11.81
N GLY A 162 3.98 -4.82 11.03
CA GLY A 162 3.81 -5.10 9.61
C GLY A 162 3.43 -6.52 9.22
N ALA A 163 2.75 -7.27 10.08
CA ALA A 163 2.49 -8.70 9.85
C ALA A 163 1.71 -9.00 8.56
N THR A 164 0.74 -8.14 8.24
CA THR A 164 0.00 -8.23 6.97
C THR A 164 0.65 -7.36 5.92
N ASP A 165 0.91 -6.11 6.27
CA ASP A 165 1.42 -5.05 5.42
C ASP A 165 2.80 -4.58 5.94
N PRO A 166 3.92 -4.94 5.25
CA PRO A 166 3.96 -5.75 4.01
C PRO A 166 4.46 -7.19 4.21
N SER A 167 4.66 -7.68 5.46
CA SER A 167 5.38 -8.95 5.68
C SER A 167 4.69 -10.15 5.02
N SER A 168 3.36 -10.11 4.80
CA SER A 168 2.67 -11.19 4.09
C SER A 168 3.05 -11.22 2.60
N GLY A 169 3.20 -10.07 1.95
CA GLY A 169 3.69 -9.96 0.58
C GLY A 169 5.16 -10.32 0.45
N THR A 170 5.98 -9.82 1.38
CA THR A 170 7.40 -10.20 1.46
C THR A 170 7.58 -11.71 1.58
N ALA A 171 6.84 -12.36 2.49
CA ALA A 171 6.91 -13.82 2.67
C ALA A 171 6.47 -14.58 1.41
N MET A 172 5.41 -14.11 0.76
CA MET A 172 4.94 -14.69 -0.51
C MET A 172 6.01 -14.58 -1.60
N LEU A 173 6.60 -13.40 -1.79
CA LEU A 173 7.63 -13.18 -2.81
C LEU A 173 8.92 -13.94 -2.53
N LEU A 174 9.32 -14.08 -1.27
CA LEU A 174 10.46 -14.92 -0.88
C LEU A 174 10.19 -16.41 -1.20
N SER A 175 9.01 -16.91 -0.86
CA SER A 175 8.61 -18.29 -1.20
C SER A 175 8.55 -18.53 -2.71
N LEU A 176 8.08 -17.55 -3.47
CA LEU A 176 8.10 -17.60 -4.94
C LEU A 176 9.52 -17.61 -5.47
N SER A 177 10.42 -16.79 -4.90
CA SER A 177 11.84 -16.75 -5.29
C SER A 177 12.52 -18.09 -5.06
N GLU A 178 12.28 -18.73 -3.92
CA GLU A 178 12.81 -20.08 -3.62
C GLU A 178 12.28 -21.11 -4.63
N THR A 179 10.97 -21.05 -4.92
CA THR A 179 10.33 -21.96 -5.89
C THR A 179 10.93 -21.79 -7.30
N LEU A 180 11.08 -20.56 -7.76
CA LEU A 180 11.69 -20.25 -9.05
C LEU A 180 13.17 -20.68 -9.10
N GLY A 181 13.89 -20.52 -8.00
CA GLY A 181 15.27 -21.02 -7.86
C GLY A 181 15.36 -22.53 -8.05
N LYS A 182 14.53 -23.30 -7.34
CA LYS A 182 14.44 -24.76 -7.46
C LYS A 182 14.04 -25.21 -8.86
N LEU A 183 13.10 -24.52 -9.50
CA LEU A 183 12.72 -24.80 -10.88
C LEU A 183 13.89 -24.57 -11.83
N LYS A 184 14.65 -23.51 -11.66
CA LYS A 184 15.85 -23.23 -12.46
C LYS A 184 16.91 -24.32 -12.29
N GLU A 185 17.17 -24.80 -11.08
CA GLU A 185 18.10 -25.92 -10.81
C GLU A 185 17.66 -27.20 -11.52
N ASN A 186 16.35 -27.39 -11.71
CA ASN A 186 15.78 -28.51 -12.48
C ASN A 186 15.66 -28.24 -14.00
N GLY A 187 16.33 -27.20 -14.50
CA GLY A 187 16.40 -26.90 -15.94
C GLY A 187 15.24 -26.04 -16.49
N TYR A 188 14.31 -25.60 -15.65
CA TYR A 188 13.27 -24.67 -16.06
C TYR A 188 13.83 -23.25 -16.20
N ALA A 189 13.48 -22.58 -17.29
CA ALA A 189 13.76 -21.17 -17.46
C ALA A 189 12.48 -20.44 -17.92
N PRO A 190 12.09 -19.33 -17.31
CA PRO A 190 10.97 -18.55 -17.81
C PRO A 190 11.30 -17.96 -19.19
N LYS A 191 10.32 -17.74 -20.02
CA LYS A 191 10.52 -17.10 -21.33
C LYS A 191 11.03 -15.67 -21.19
N ARG A 192 10.40 -14.88 -20.29
CA ARG A 192 10.74 -13.50 -19.96
C ARG A 192 11.53 -13.45 -18.66
N SER A 193 12.27 -12.39 -18.46
CA SER A 193 12.92 -12.13 -17.16
C SER A 193 11.89 -11.81 -16.10
N ILE A 194 12.08 -12.39 -14.91
CA ILE A 194 11.26 -12.11 -13.73
C ILE A 194 12.13 -11.34 -12.73
N LEU A 195 11.68 -10.16 -12.34
CA LEU A 195 12.28 -9.37 -11.26
C LEU A 195 11.38 -9.47 -10.02
N ILE A 196 12.00 -9.73 -8.88
CA ILE A 196 11.33 -9.67 -7.58
C ILE A 196 12.01 -8.55 -6.79
N ALA A 197 11.23 -7.58 -6.36
CA ALA A 197 11.69 -6.36 -5.75
C ALA A 197 11.03 -6.14 -4.38
N HIS A 198 11.84 -5.69 -3.42
CA HIS A 198 11.39 -5.21 -2.13
C HIS A 198 11.80 -3.76 -1.98
N TRP A 199 10.81 -2.89 -1.79
CA TRP A 199 10.97 -1.44 -1.78
C TRP A 199 11.10 -0.93 -0.36
N ASP A 200 11.98 0.04 -0.15
CA ASP A 200 12.17 0.69 1.15
C ASP A 200 11.42 2.04 1.18
N ALA A 201 11.01 2.45 2.37
CA ALA A 201 10.35 3.73 2.61
C ALA A 201 9.06 3.96 1.80
N GLU A 202 8.28 2.90 1.55
CA GLU A 202 6.94 2.99 0.96
C GLU A 202 6.01 3.76 1.88
N GLU A 203 5.98 3.41 3.15
CA GLU A 203 5.12 3.97 4.20
C GLU A 203 5.35 5.48 4.43
N HIS A 204 6.42 6.02 3.89
CA HIS A 204 6.78 7.43 3.97
C HIS A 204 6.50 8.21 2.68
N GLY A 205 5.70 7.65 1.78
CA GLY A 205 5.28 8.29 0.52
C GLY A 205 5.78 7.60 -0.74
N VAL A 206 5.82 6.27 -0.73
CA VAL A 206 6.18 5.44 -1.91
C VAL A 206 7.57 5.79 -2.45
N ILE A 207 8.53 6.07 -1.54
CA ILE A 207 9.82 6.66 -1.93
C ILE A 207 10.67 5.67 -2.71
N GLY A 208 10.95 4.49 -2.15
CA GLY A 208 11.95 3.57 -2.73
C GLY A 208 11.63 3.10 -4.14
N SER A 209 10.39 2.72 -4.40
CA SER A 209 9.93 2.32 -5.73
C SER A 209 9.94 3.48 -6.71
N THR A 210 9.51 4.67 -6.28
CA THR A 210 9.48 5.87 -7.13
C THR A 210 10.88 6.25 -7.58
N GLU A 211 11.82 6.34 -6.64
CA GLU A 211 13.22 6.66 -6.94
C GLU A 211 13.86 5.63 -7.88
N TRP A 212 13.52 4.35 -7.71
CA TRP A 212 14.00 3.31 -8.60
C TRP A 212 13.40 3.43 -10.00
N VAL A 213 12.10 3.70 -10.11
CA VAL A 213 11.44 3.92 -11.41
C VAL A 213 12.02 5.13 -12.13
N GLU A 214 12.30 6.20 -11.42
CA GLU A 214 12.96 7.39 -11.99
C GLU A 214 14.37 7.10 -12.46
N GLN A 215 15.14 6.35 -11.68
CA GLN A 215 16.48 5.91 -12.04
C GLN A 215 16.50 4.99 -13.26
N MET A 216 15.51 4.11 -13.39
CA MET A 216 15.43 3.07 -14.41
C MET A 216 14.44 3.40 -15.54
N ARG A 217 14.05 4.66 -15.67
CA ARG A 217 12.99 5.10 -16.60
C ARG A 217 13.21 4.62 -18.04
N ASP A 218 14.41 4.77 -18.56
CA ASP A 218 14.72 4.37 -19.94
C ASP A 218 14.65 2.85 -20.12
N GLU A 219 15.19 2.09 -19.16
CA GLU A 219 15.13 0.63 -19.17
C GLU A 219 13.71 0.12 -19.02
N LEU A 220 12.90 0.73 -18.15
CA LEU A 220 11.51 0.34 -17.94
C LEU A 220 10.66 0.63 -19.18
N ASN A 221 10.87 1.76 -19.84
CA ASN A 221 10.21 2.07 -21.11
C ASN A 221 10.59 1.09 -22.22
N ALA A 222 11.83 0.59 -22.22
CA ALA A 222 12.32 -0.34 -23.25
C ALA A 222 11.99 -1.81 -22.94
N LYS A 223 11.90 -2.18 -21.66
CA LYS A 223 11.91 -3.60 -21.23
C LYS A 223 10.70 -3.97 -20.34
N GLY A 224 10.07 -3.02 -19.70
CA GLY A 224 8.95 -3.28 -18.79
C GLY A 224 7.73 -3.84 -19.49
N VAL A 225 7.18 -4.93 -18.98
CA VAL A 225 5.96 -5.57 -19.50
C VAL A 225 4.79 -5.35 -18.55
N VAL A 226 5.00 -5.59 -17.26
CA VAL A 226 3.98 -5.50 -16.21
C VAL A 226 4.64 -5.34 -14.85
N TYR A 227 3.99 -4.59 -13.97
CA TYR A 227 4.28 -4.56 -12.54
C TYR A 227 3.12 -5.17 -11.74
N MET A 228 3.44 -6.01 -10.76
CA MET A 228 2.48 -6.70 -9.89
C MET A 228 2.83 -6.38 -8.43
N ASN A 229 1.89 -5.76 -7.71
CA ASN A 229 2.07 -5.27 -6.35
C ASN A 229 1.39 -6.18 -5.32
N PHE A 230 2.09 -6.50 -4.21
CA PHE A 230 1.63 -7.50 -3.26
C PHE A 230 1.94 -7.14 -1.80
N ASP A 231 1.54 -5.97 -1.32
CA ASP A 231 1.81 -5.56 0.07
C ASP A 231 1.08 -6.46 1.07
N GLY A 232 -0.22 -6.33 1.16
CA GLY A 232 -1.07 -7.20 1.96
C GLY A 232 -1.50 -8.47 1.20
N ALA A 233 -0.57 -9.36 0.86
CA ALA A 233 -0.89 -10.54 0.07
C ALA A 233 -1.80 -11.53 0.77
N VAL A 234 -1.68 -11.68 2.10
CA VAL A 234 -2.49 -12.63 2.87
C VAL A 234 -2.87 -12.07 4.24
N SER A 235 -4.16 -11.90 4.48
CA SER A 235 -4.73 -11.64 5.81
C SER A 235 -5.98 -12.47 6.09
N GLY A 236 -6.45 -13.26 5.13
CA GLY A 236 -7.66 -14.06 5.27
C GLY A 236 -7.97 -14.92 4.05
N LYS A 237 -9.23 -15.29 3.90
CA LYS A 237 -9.70 -16.21 2.85
C LYS A 237 -10.35 -15.50 1.66
N GLY A 238 -10.70 -14.22 1.80
CA GLY A 238 -11.30 -13.46 0.71
C GLY A 238 -10.25 -13.12 -0.35
N PHE A 239 -10.59 -13.21 -1.64
CA PHE A 239 -9.71 -12.78 -2.72
C PHE A 239 -10.25 -11.52 -3.38
N SER A 240 -9.36 -10.57 -3.61
CA SER A 240 -9.65 -9.36 -4.38
C SER A 240 -8.46 -8.96 -5.24
N ALA A 241 -8.73 -8.29 -6.34
CA ALA A 241 -7.69 -7.73 -7.18
C ALA A 241 -8.15 -6.42 -7.84
N SER A 242 -7.18 -5.57 -8.12
CA SER A 242 -7.34 -4.33 -8.88
C SER A 242 -6.31 -4.29 -10.00
N SER A 243 -6.63 -3.70 -11.13
CA SER A 243 -5.67 -3.66 -12.23
C SER A 243 -5.92 -2.53 -13.23
N ALA A 244 -4.88 -2.22 -14.00
CA ALA A 244 -5.02 -1.50 -15.25
C ALA A 244 -5.99 -2.26 -16.19
N PRO A 245 -6.78 -1.55 -17.03
CA PRO A 245 -7.77 -2.19 -17.89
C PRO A 245 -7.23 -3.31 -18.77
N THR A 246 -6.01 -3.15 -19.25
CA THR A 246 -5.32 -4.11 -20.13
C THR A 246 -5.02 -5.47 -19.48
N LEU A 247 -5.00 -5.54 -18.13
CA LEU A 247 -4.68 -6.76 -17.39
C LEU A 247 -5.93 -7.48 -16.84
N LYS A 248 -7.13 -6.89 -16.93
CA LYS A 248 -8.35 -7.52 -16.38
C LYS A 248 -8.61 -8.89 -16.96
N LYS A 249 -8.50 -9.04 -18.27
CA LYS A 249 -8.68 -10.35 -18.94
C LYS A 249 -7.65 -11.37 -18.49
N LEU A 250 -6.40 -10.98 -18.28
CA LEU A 250 -5.34 -11.86 -17.76
C LEU A 250 -5.70 -12.40 -16.38
N LEU A 251 -6.17 -11.54 -15.46
CA LEU A 251 -6.60 -11.95 -14.12
C LEU A 251 -7.75 -12.96 -14.17
N VAL A 252 -8.76 -12.70 -15.00
CA VAL A 252 -9.89 -13.62 -15.19
C VAL A 252 -9.40 -14.98 -15.69
N GLU A 253 -8.60 -15.02 -16.76
CA GLU A 253 -8.12 -16.28 -17.32
C GLU A 253 -7.17 -17.02 -16.36
N ALA A 254 -6.31 -16.32 -15.65
CA ALA A 254 -5.44 -16.93 -14.65
C ALA A 254 -6.25 -17.56 -13.50
N SER A 255 -7.29 -16.87 -13.01
CA SER A 255 -8.11 -17.37 -11.90
C SER A 255 -8.88 -18.65 -12.21
N LYS A 256 -9.18 -18.93 -13.49
CA LYS A 256 -9.81 -20.18 -13.93
C LYS A 256 -8.89 -21.40 -13.81
N ASN A 257 -7.59 -21.19 -13.79
CA ASN A 257 -6.57 -22.24 -13.77
C ASN A 257 -5.95 -22.45 -12.38
N VAL A 258 -6.39 -21.69 -11.38
CA VAL A 258 -5.91 -21.77 -10.00
C VAL A 258 -6.98 -22.40 -9.14
N LYS A 259 -6.61 -23.48 -8.40
CA LYS A 259 -7.49 -24.07 -7.39
C LYS A 259 -7.56 -23.15 -6.16
N TYR A 260 -8.77 -22.85 -5.69
CA TYR A 260 -8.94 -22.15 -4.44
C TYR A 260 -8.57 -23.09 -3.26
N PRO A 261 -7.68 -22.68 -2.33
CA PRO A 261 -7.08 -23.62 -1.36
C PRO A 261 -8.04 -24.32 -0.40
N TYR A 262 -9.20 -23.75 -0.17
CA TYR A 262 -10.11 -24.18 0.91
C TYR A 262 -11.33 -24.98 0.40
N THR A 263 -11.47 -25.15 -0.91
CA THR A 263 -12.58 -25.89 -1.53
C THR A 263 -12.09 -26.60 -2.80
N ASP A 264 -12.96 -27.34 -3.46
CA ASP A 264 -12.66 -27.95 -4.76
C ASP A 264 -12.90 -27.02 -5.95
N GLN A 265 -13.27 -25.77 -5.70
CA GLN A 265 -13.53 -24.77 -6.71
C GLN A 265 -12.23 -24.19 -7.28
N THR A 266 -12.32 -23.61 -8.47
CA THR A 266 -11.31 -22.70 -8.99
C THR A 266 -11.40 -21.35 -8.26
N LEU A 267 -10.33 -20.57 -8.30
CA LEU A 267 -10.35 -19.21 -7.77
C LEU A 267 -11.40 -18.35 -8.49
N PHE A 268 -11.60 -18.56 -9.78
CA PHE A 268 -12.64 -17.87 -10.56
C PHE A 268 -14.05 -18.15 -9.99
N GLU A 269 -14.40 -19.41 -9.74
CA GLU A 269 -15.71 -19.81 -9.19
C GLU A 269 -15.93 -19.23 -7.79
N PHE A 270 -14.91 -19.26 -6.95
CA PHE A 270 -14.97 -18.62 -5.65
C PHE A 270 -15.15 -17.11 -5.74
N TRP A 271 -14.37 -16.45 -6.58
CA TRP A 271 -14.33 -14.98 -6.68
C TRP A 271 -15.61 -14.39 -7.29
N ASN A 272 -16.18 -15.05 -8.30
CA ASN A 272 -17.44 -14.64 -8.91
C ASN A 272 -18.70 -15.18 -8.19
N LYS A 273 -18.54 -15.80 -7.02
CA LYS A 273 -19.64 -16.38 -6.21
C LYS A 273 -20.44 -17.44 -6.98
N ASN A 274 -19.79 -18.25 -7.77
CA ASN A 274 -20.37 -19.28 -8.66
C ASN A 274 -21.34 -18.74 -9.73
N ASP A 275 -21.35 -17.44 -9.99
CA ASP A 275 -22.17 -16.85 -11.06
C ASP A 275 -21.35 -16.81 -12.37
N GLN A 276 -21.46 -17.89 -13.15
CA GLN A 276 -20.74 -18.04 -14.43
C GLN A 276 -21.16 -17.00 -15.51
N THR A 277 -22.23 -16.24 -15.26
CA THR A 277 -22.70 -15.20 -16.17
C THR A 277 -22.02 -13.85 -15.91
N LYS A 278 -21.27 -13.72 -14.82
CA LYS A 278 -20.59 -12.50 -14.43
C LYS A 278 -19.08 -12.69 -14.40
N GLU A 279 -18.37 -11.64 -14.75
CA GLU A 279 -16.95 -11.55 -14.46
C GLU A 279 -16.71 -11.22 -12.98
N PRO A 280 -15.58 -11.69 -12.39
CA PRO A 280 -15.21 -11.29 -11.04
C PRO A 280 -15.09 -9.77 -10.90
N PRO A 281 -15.38 -9.21 -9.71
CA PRO A 281 -15.29 -7.78 -9.48
C PRO A 281 -13.82 -7.31 -9.39
N ILE A 282 -13.23 -6.94 -10.52
CA ILE A 282 -11.87 -6.39 -10.58
C ILE A 282 -11.93 -4.88 -10.38
N GLY A 283 -11.32 -4.40 -9.29
CA GLY A 283 -11.22 -2.99 -8.97
C GLY A 283 -10.36 -2.18 -9.94
N ASN A 284 -10.46 -0.86 -9.86
CA ASN A 284 -9.48 0.02 -10.47
C ASN A 284 -8.24 0.10 -9.57
N LEU A 285 -7.08 0.35 -10.18
CA LEU A 285 -5.82 0.28 -9.48
C LEU A 285 -5.69 1.31 -8.35
N GLY A 286 -6.12 2.56 -8.57
CA GLY A 286 -5.96 3.61 -7.56
C GLY A 286 -4.52 4.04 -7.34
N GLY A 287 -4.27 4.67 -6.19
CA GLY A 287 -2.95 5.08 -5.70
C GLY A 287 -2.64 4.42 -4.35
N GLY A 288 -1.63 4.96 -3.63
CA GLY A 288 -1.33 4.59 -2.25
C GLY A 288 -0.50 3.32 -2.09
N SER A 289 0.29 2.93 -3.10
CA SER A 289 1.31 1.90 -3.01
C SER A 289 2.27 1.94 -4.20
N ASP A 290 3.30 1.10 -4.19
CA ASP A 290 4.46 1.07 -5.12
C ASP A 290 4.11 1.01 -6.60
N HIS A 291 2.95 0.45 -6.97
CA HIS A 291 2.50 0.41 -8.36
C HIS A 291 2.31 1.79 -8.99
N ILE A 292 2.13 2.84 -8.19
CA ILE A 292 1.79 4.17 -8.69
C ILE A 292 2.92 4.76 -9.52
N ALA A 293 4.17 4.58 -9.10
CA ALA A 293 5.32 5.06 -9.84
C ALA A 293 5.45 4.38 -11.22
N PHE A 294 5.30 3.07 -11.27
CA PHE A 294 5.31 2.30 -12.51
C PHE A 294 4.20 2.71 -13.46
N TYR A 295 3.00 2.93 -12.92
CA TYR A 295 1.83 3.30 -13.71
C TYR A 295 1.88 4.77 -14.19
N MET A 296 2.28 5.70 -13.30
CA MET A 296 2.22 7.14 -13.58
C MET A 296 3.47 7.67 -14.29
N HIS A 297 4.67 7.20 -13.95
CA HIS A 297 5.91 7.74 -14.52
C HIS A 297 6.28 7.11 -15.86
N VAL A 298 5.98 5.82 -16.04
CA VAL A 298 6.39 5.08 -17.25
C VAL A 298 5.24 4.37 -17.97
N GLY A 299 3.98 4.55 -17.51
CA GLY A 299 2.81 3.97 -18.15
C GLY A 299 2.79 2.44 -18.16
N LEU A 300 3.53 1.78 -17.27
CA LEU A 300 3.62 0.34 -17.21
C LEU A 300 2.32 -0.25 -16.68
N PRO A 301 1.64 -1.17 -17.41
CA PRO A 301 0.45 -1.82 -16.90
C PRO A 301 0.72 -2.48 -15.55
N SER A 302 -0.12 -2.17 -14.56
CA SER A 302 0.08 -2.64 -13.20
C SER A 302 -1.17 -3.31 -12.64
N LEU A 303 -0.99 -4.22 -11.68
CA LEU A 303 -2.05 -4.86 -10.92
C LEU A 303 -1.65 -4.99 -9.45
N SER A 304 -2.64 -5.16 -8.60
CA SER A 304 -2.49 -5.51 -7.20
C SER A 304 -3.55 -6.53 -6.80
N GLY A 305 -3.26 -7.39 -5.84
CA GLY A 305 -4.22 -8.36 -5.35
C GLY A 305 -3.70 -9.17 -4.18
N GLY A 306 -4.64 -9.83 -3.49
CA GLY A 306 -4.33 -10.65 -2.33
C GLY A 306 -5.54 -11.36 -1.74
N ALA A 307 -5.29 -12.19 -0.73
CA ALA A 307 -6.30 -12.92 0.03
C ALA A 307 -6.58 -12.17 1.34
N GLY A 308 -7.62 -11.35 1.32
CA GLY A 308 -7.96 -10.43 2.41
C GLY A 308 -8.85 -11.03 3.50
N GLY A 309 -8.74 -10.46 4.68
CA GLY A 309 -9.56 -10.71 5.86
C GLY A 309 -9.27 -9.65 6.92
N PRO A 310 -9.90 -9.77 8.11
CA PRO A 310 -9.64 -8.87 9.22
C PRO A 310 -8.16 -8.83 9.59
N ASN A 311 -7.62 -7.65 9.78
CA ASN A 311 -6.23 -7.43 10.19
C ASN A 311 -6.09 -6.16 11.02
N LEU A 312 -4.92 -6.00 11.66
CA LEU A 312 -4.57 -4.83 12.46
C LEU A 312 -3.73 -3.83 11.62
N TYR A 313 -4.21 -3.49 10.45
CA TYR A 313 -3.53 -2.64 9.49
C TYR A 313 -2.98 -1.35 10.12
N HIS A 314 -1.68 -1.09 9.95
CA HIS A 314 -0.95 0.09 10.42
C HIS A 314 -1.06 0.38 11.94
N SER A 315 -1.42 -0.62 12.75
CA SER A 315 -1.61 -0.44 14.19
C SER A 315 -0.59 -1.22 15.03
N ASN A 316 -0.52 -0.85 16.31
CA ASN A 316 0.30 -1.52 17.32
C ASN A 316 -0.51 -2.53 18.14
#